data_e6900dba515558d5496fbe95671c9b6e
#
_entry.id   e6900dba515558d5496fbe95671c9b6e
#
_cell.length_a   1.000
_cell.length_b   1.000
_cell.length_c   1.000
_cell.angle_alpha   90.00
_cell.angle_beta   90.00
_cell.angle_gamma   90.00
#
_symmetry.space_group_name_H-M   'P 1'
#
loop_
_entity.id
_entity.type
_entity.pdbx_description
1 polymer ?
#
loop_
_entity_poly.entity_id
_entity_poly.type
_entity_poly.pdbx_seq_one_letter_code
_entity_poly.pdbx_strand_id
1 'polypeptide(L)'
;MLSATEELLSEGASYADLNIERIATRAGISRTAFYFYFRDKRDLLTRLTADVAELLYQQAEIWFSGGGDPEAEIREALTNIAALYAEHGVLLRAIVEVSTYDDEVAQAWHGLLGRFVDATRARIEAERAAGRGVADHPHATAFALCWGTEHTLYERSVQGEPFATDEMVEALVGIWLRSVYGS
;
A
#
# COMPACT_ATOMS: atom_id res chain seq x y z
N MET A 1 -3.40 -14.62 -12.16
CA MET A 1 -2.04 -14.01 -12.31
C MET A 1 -1.48 -13.57 -10.96
N LEU A 2 -2.23 -12.82 -10.15
CA LEU A 2 -1.77 -12.36 -8.84
C LEU A 2 -1.26 -13.54 -8.00
N SER A 3 -2.11 -14.49 -7.64
CA SER A 3 -1.73 -15.66 -6.82
C SER A 3 -0.52 -16.43 -7.38
N ALA A 4 -0.48 -16.64 -8.71
CA ALA A 4 0.64 -17.35 -9.33
C ALA A 4 1.98 -16.59 -9.21
N THR A 5 1.93 -15.25 -9.28
CA THR A 5 3.12 -14.42 -9.10
C THR A 5 3.56 -14.42 -7.63
N GLU A 6 2.62 -14.26 -6.70
CA GLU A 6 2.89 -14.29 -5.26
C GLU A 6 3.42 -15.64 -4.78
N GLU A 7 2.88 -16.76 -5.29
CA GLU A 7 3.42 -18.11 -5.01
C GLU A 7 4.90 -18.20 -5.40
N LEU A 8 5.25 -17.75 -6.61
CA LEU A 8 6.64 -17.78 -7.09
C LEU A 8 7.57 -16.90 -6.25
N LEU A 9 7.10 -15.74 -5.82
CA LEU A 9 7.85 -14.83 -4.94
C LEU A 9 8.00 -15.44 -3.54
N SER A 10 6.97 -16.11 -3.02
CA SER A 10 7.00 -16.80 -1.72
C SER A 10 7.95 -18.00 -1.69
N GLU A 11 8.22 -18.64 -2.85
CA GLU A 11 9.25 -19.66 -3.00
C GLU A 11 10.69 -19.09 -2.93
N GLY A 12 10.86 -17.80 -2.74
CA GLY A 12 12.16 -17.12 -2.60
C GLY A 12 12.75 -16.61 -3.92
N ALA A 13 12.01 -16.64 -5.01
CA ALA A 13 12.47 -16.02 -6.25
C ALA A 13 12.42 -14.49 -6.15
N SER A 14 13.48 -13.78 -6.60
CA SER A 14 13.37 -12.34 -6.82
C SER A 14 12.52 -12.06 -8.06
N TYR A 15 11.82 -10.92 -8.10
CA TYR A 15 11.06 -10.56 -9.30
C TYR A 15 11.96 -10.38 -10.53
N ALA A 16 13.21 -9.94 -10.33
CA ALA A 16 14.19 -9.81 -11.39
C ALA A 16 14.47 -11.15 -12.08
N ASP A 17 14.56 -12.23 -11.33
CA ASP A 17 14.89 -13.58 -11.82
C ASP A 17 13.69 -14.34 -12.42
N LEU A 18 12.48 -13.91 -12.13
CA LEU A 18 11.29 -14.50 -12.73
C LEU A 18 11.23 -14.21 -14.22
N ASN A 19 11.03 -15.26 -15.04
CA ASN A 19 10.74 -15.11 -16.45
C ASN A 19 9.26 -15.31 -16.75
N ILE A 20 8.79 -14.75 -17.87
CA ILE A 20 7.38 -14.80 -18.28
C ILE A 20 6.87 -16.22 -18.44
N GLU A 21 7.70 -17.15 -18.93
CA GLU A 21 7.30 -18.55 -19.11
C GLU A 21 6.97 -19.22 -17.78
N ARG A 22 7.79 -19.01 -16.75
CA ARG A 22 7.57 -19.53 -15.41
C ARG A 22 6.29 -18.97 -14.79
N ILE A 23 6.06 -17.67 -14.94
CA ILE A 23 4.84 -17.00 -14.45
C ILE A 23 3.60 -17.52 -15.18
N ALA A 24 3.63 -17.58 -16.52
CA ALA A 24 2.52 -18.05 -17.33
C ALA A 24 2.18 -19.53 -17.02
N THR A 25 3.19 -20.38 -16.92
CA THR A 25 3.03 -21.79 -16.58
C THR A 25 2.38 -21.96 -15.21
N ARG A 26 2.84 -21.22 -14.18
CA ARG A 26 2.25 -21.24 -12.84
C ARG A 26 0.80 -20.77 -12.86
N ALA A 27 0.47 -19.78 -13.69
CA ALA A 27 -0.89 -19.25 -13.86
C ALA A 27 -1.79 -20.13 -14.75
N GLY A 28 -1.29 -21.23 -15.30
CA GLY A 28 -2.04 -22.13 -16.17
C GLY A 28 -2.35 -21.55 -17.55
N ILE A 29 -1.58 -20.58 -18.04
CA ILE A 29 -1.74 -19.97 -19.37
C ILE A 29 -0.50 -20.16 -20.24
N SER A 30 -0.66 -20.04 -21.57
CA SER A 30 0.48 -20.05 -22.47
C SER A 30 1.24 -18.72 -22.43
N ARG A 31 2.53 -18.74 -22.83
CA ARG A 31 3.33 -17.52 -23.04
C ARG A 31 2.66 -16.55 -24.04
N THR A 32 2.01 -17.07 -25.08
CA THR A 32 1.27 -16.25 -26.06
C THR A 32 0.08 -15.56 -25.39
N ALA A 33 -0.68 -16.29 -24.53
CA ALA A 33 -1.78 -15.72 -23.78
C ALA A 33 -1.30 -14.65 -22.79
N PHE A 34 -0.11 -14.77 -22.19
CA PHE A 34 0.48 -13.72 -21.36
C PHE A 34 0.59 -12.40 -22.12
N TYR A 35 1.19 -12.43 -23.33
CA TYR A 35 1.38 -11.22 -24.14
C TYR A 35 0.09 -10.60 -24.71
N PHE A 36 -1.02 -11.33 -24.63
CA PHE A 36 -2.32 -10.75 -24.92
C PHE A 36 -2.81 -9.78 -23.83
N TYR A 37 -2.43 -10.04 -22.57
CA TYR A 37 -2.85 -9.24 -21.42
C TYR A 37 -1.78 -8.23 -20.97
N PHE A 38 -0.51 -8.58 -21.06
CA PHE A 38 0.60 -7.80 -20.52
C PHE A 38 1.70 -7.61 -21.58
N ARG A 39 2.20 -6.38 -21.68
CA ARG A 39 3.29 -6.05 -22.62
C ARG A 39 4.60 -6.76 -22.26
N ASP A 40 4.89 -6.78 -20.98
CA ASP A 40 6.09 -7.35 -20.40
C ASP A 40 5.90 -7.65 -18.90
N LYS A 41 6.96 -8.06 -18.24
CA LYS A 41 7.00 -8.37 -16.82
C LYS A 41 6.77 -7.12 -15.94
N ARG A 42 7.22 -5.94 -16.38
CA ARG A 42 7.03 -4.67 -15.70
C ARG A 42 5.55 -4.26 -15.70
N ASP A 43 4.90 -4.35 -16.85
CA ASP A 43 3.46 -4.08 -16.98
C ASP A 43 2.63 -5.02 -16.07
N LEU A 44 3.01 -6.30 -15.98
CA LEU A 44 2.40 -7.24 -15.05
C LEU A 44 2.55 -6.75 -13.59
N LEU A 45 3.78 -6.46 -13.13
CA LEU A 45 4.04 -6.03 -11.76
C LEU A 45 3.23 -4.77 -11.41
N THR A 46 3.30 -3.77 -12.28
CA THR A 46 2.60 -2.50 -12.08
C THR A 46 1.08 -2.69 -11.96
N ARG A 47 0.49 -3.55 -12.80
CA ARG A 47 -0.97 -3.81 -12.73
C ARG A 47 -1.35 -4.61 -11.49
N LEU A 48 -0.60 -5.65 -11.13
CA LEU A 48 -0.86 -6.42 -9.91
C LEU A 48 -0.74 -5.54 -8.66
N THR A 49 0.25 -4.64 -8.65
CA THR A 49 0.39 -3.68 -7.55
C THR A 49 -0.76 -2.68 -7.52
N ALA A 50 -1.24 -2.22 -8.69
CA ALA A 50 -2.41 -1.33 -8.76
C ALA A 50 -3.67 -2.02 -8.23
N ASP A 51 -3.87 -3.31 -8.51
CA ASP A 51 -5.01 -4.08 -7.99
C ASP A 51 -4.95 -4.17 -6.45
N VAL A 52 -3.78 -4.47 -5.87
CA VAL A 52 -3.60 -4.50 -4.41
C VAL A 52 -3.74 -3.10 -3.81
N ALA A 53 -3.20 -2.06 -4.46
CA ALA A 53 -3.35 -0.68 -4.01
C ALA A 53 -4.81 -0.22 -3.98
N GLU A 54 -5.64 -0.72 -4.90
CA GLU A 54 -7.09 -0.45 -4.88
C GLU A 54 -7.78 -1.10 -3.66
N LEU A 55 -7.40 -2.34 -3.30
CA LEU A 55 -7.89 -2.98 -2.07
C LEU A 55 -7.49 -2.17 -0.82
N LEU A 56 -6.23 -1.73 -0.76
CA LEU A 56 -5.75 -0.88 0.34
C LEU A 56 -6.51 0.46 0.39
N TYR A 57 -6.77 1.07 -0.76
CA TYR A 57 -7.49 2.34 -0.84
C TYR A 57 -8.93 2.22 -0.33
N GLN A 58 -9.63 1.12 -0.66
CA GLN A 58 -10.97 0.85 -0.15
C GLN A 58 -11.00 0.75 1.38
N GLN A 59 -9.95 0.23 2.02
CA GLN A 59 -9.88 0.23 3.48
C GLN A 59 -9.62 1.64 4.03
N ALA A 60 -8.80 2.43 3.38
CA ALA A 60 -8.54 3.81 3.78
C ALA A 60 -9.79 4.71 3.62
N GLU A 61 -10.70 4.38 2.70
CA GLU A 61 -11.97 5.11 2.53
C GLU A 61 -12.86 5.09 3.77
N ILE A 62 -12.70 4.13 4.68
CA ILE A 62 -13.40 4.10 5.98
C ILE A 62 -13.20 5.43 6.70
N TRP A 63 -11.95 5.95 6.72
CA TRP A 63 -11.67 7.25 7.30
C TRP A 63 -11.83 8.42 6.31
N PHE A 64 -11.49 8.26 5.02
CA PHE A 64 -11.57 9.35 4.04
C PHE A 64 -13.00 9.89 3.89
N SER A 65 -13.99 9.01 3.85
CA SER A 65 -15.41 9.35 3.71
C SER A 65 -16.19 9.31 5.02
N GLY A 66 -15.52 8.96 6.12
CA GLY A 66 -16.16 8.74 7.42
C GLY A 66 -16.79 10.02 8.00
N GLY A 67 -17.71 9.82 8.92
CA GLY A 67 -18.41 10.88 9.64
C GLY A 67 -18.76 10.45 11.07
N GLY A 68 -18.16 9.34 11.52
CA GLY A 68 -18.31 8.80 12.86
C GLY A 68 -17.20 9.24 13.81
N ASP A 69 -16.73 8.29 14.61
CA ASP A 69 -15.62 8.49 15.54
C ASP A 69 -14.28 8.35 14.80
N PRO A 70 -13.46 9.41 14.69
CA PRO A 70 -12.20 9.35 13.97
C PRO A 70 -11.23 8.29 14.48
N GLU A 71 -11.21 8.03 15.80
CA GLU A 71 -10.33 7.00 16.36
C GLU A 71 -10.73 5.61 15.88
N ALA A 72 -12.02 5.29 15.93
CA ALA A 72 -12.55 4.00 15.48
C ALA A 72 -12.31 3.81 13.98
N GLU A 73 -12.56 4.84 13.16
CA GLU A 73 -12.37 4.81 11.69
C GLU A 73 -10.89 4.60 11.31
N ILE A 74 -9.97 5.34 11.93
CA ILE A 74 -8.52 5.19 11.69
C ILE A 74 -8.05 3.81 12.11
N ARG A 75 -8.48 3.33 13.28
CA ARG A 75 -8.12 2.02 13.81
C ARG A 75 -8.58 0.89 12.87
N GLU A 76 -9.83 0.93 12.44
CA GLU A 76 -10.38 -0.06 11.51
C GLU A 76 -9.64 -0.05 10.18
N ALA A 77 -9.44 1.13 9.59
CA ALA A 77 -8.70 1.28 8.34
C ALA A 77 -7.27 0.71 8.44
N LEU A 78 -6.51 1.10 9.47
CA LEU A 78 -5.13 0.65 9.65
C LEU A 78 -5.04 -0.85 9.96
N THR A 79 -5.99 -1.42 10.70
CA THR A 79 -6.06 -2.86 10.97
C THR A 79 -6.27 -3.64 9.68
N ASN A 80 -7.21 -3.22 8.84
CA ASN A 80 -7.50 -3.88 7.57
C ASN A 80 -6.34 -3.73 6.58
N ILE A 81 -5.72 -2.55 6.51
CA ILE A 81 -4.53 -2.29 5.70
C ILE A 81 -3.36 -3.18 6.15
N ALA A 82 -3.12 -3.32 7.45
CA ALA A 82 -2.07 -4.20 7.97
C ALA A 82 -2.30 -5.67 7.60
N ALA A 83 -3.55 -6.13 7.60
CA ALA A 83 -3.90 -7.48 7.15
C ALA A 83 -3.60 -7.69 5.66
N LEU A 84 -3.95 -6.72 4.80
CA LEU A 84 -3.62 -6.77 3.37
C LEU A 84 -2.10 -6.73 3.10
N TYR A 85 -1.34 -5.96 3.89
CA TYR A 85 0.12 -5.98 3.82
C TYR A 85 0.71 -7.35 4.22
N ALA A 86 0.11 -8.03 5.19
CA ALA A 86 0.53 -9.38 5.56
C ALA A 86 0.19 -10.41 4.46
N GLU A 87 -0.95 -10.24 3.77
CA GLU A 87 -1.39 -11.12 2.69
C GLU A 87 -0.56 -10.93 1.41
N HIS A 88 -0.31 -9.68 1.00
CA HIS A 88 0.32 -9.31 -0.28
C HIS A 88 1.78 -8.85 -0.14
N GLY A 89 2.42 -9.06 1.01
CA GLY A 89 3.75 -8.50 1.34
C GLY A 89 4.84 -8.89 0.33
N VAL A 90 4.79 -10.09 -0.25
CA VAL A 90 5.77 -10.52 -1.25
C VAL A 90 5.67 -9.72 -2.55
N LEU A 91 4.47 -9.32 -2.98
CA LEU A 91 4.27 -8.46 -4.13
C LEU A 91 4.67 -7.01 -3.81
N LEU A 92 4.29 -6.50 -2.64
CA LEU A 92 4.66 -5.16 -2.18
C LEU A 92 6.18 -5.02 -2.04
N ARG A 93 6.88 -6.07 -1.57
CA ARG A 93 8.34 -6.12 -1.60
C ARG A 93 8.88 -6.03 -3.04
N ALA A 94 8.32 -6.82 -3.95
CA ALA A 94 8.78 -6.84 -5.34
C ALA A 94 8.66 -5.46 -6.01
N ILE A 95 7.56 -4.72 -5.82
CA ILE A 95 7.40 -3.38 -6.40
C ILE A 95 8.40 -2.38 -5.81
N VAL A 96 8.62 -2.41 -4.49
CA VAL A 96 9.61 -1.55 -3.83
C VAL A 96 11.02 -1.86 -4.32
N GLU A 97 11.42 -3.13 -4.39
CA GLU A 97 12.72 -3.55 -4.92
C GLU A 97 12.92 -3.08 -6.37
N VAL A 98 11.94 -3.33 -7.26
CA VAL A 98 12.04 -2.96 -8.68
C VAL A 98 12.05 -1.44 -8.85
N SER A 99 11.33 -0.69 -8.04
CA SER A 99 11.32 0.78 -8.09
C SER A 99 12.69 1.42 -7.81
N THR A 100 13.63 0.69 -7.21
CA THR A 100 14.97 1.21 -6.94
C THR A 100 15.85 1.29 -8.21
N TYR A 101 15.51 0.58 -9.28
CA TYR A 101 16.29 0.53 -10.51
C TYR A 101 15.48 0.67 -11.82
N ASP A 102 14.17 0.84 -11.72
CA ASP A 102 13.25 1.01 -12.86
C ASP A 102 12.36 2.24 -12.64
N ASP A 103 12.65 3.31 -13.38
CA ASP A 103 11.99 4.61 -13.21
C ASP A 103 10.49 4.57 -13.53
N GLU A 104 10.02 3.72 -14.46
CA GLU A 104 8.60 3.61 -14.78
C GLU A 104 7.85 2.95 -13.62
N VAL A 105 8.46 1.94 -13.00
CA VAL A 105 7.90 1.28 -11.80
C VAL A 105 7.92 2.23 -10.62
N ALA A 106 9.01 2.99 -10.44
CA ALA A 106 9.09 4.02 -9.39
C ALA A 106 7.98 5.07 -9.53
N GLN A 107 7.77 5.59 -10.74
CA GLN A 107 6.71 6.55 -11.01
C GLN A 107 5.31 5.97 -10.76
N ALA A 108 5.06 4.73 -11.17
CA ALA A 108 3.80 4.05 -10.90
C ALA A 108 3.56 3.89 -9.39
N TRP A 109 4.56 3.44 -8.64
CA TRP A 109 4.47 3.29 -7.18
C TRP A 109 4.22 4.61 -6.46
N HIS A 110 4.99 5.65 -6.80
CA HIS A 110 4.78 7.00 -6.25
C HIS A 110 3.40 7.57 -6.62
N GLY A 111 2.91 7.29 -7.82
CA GLY A 111 1.56 7.69 -8.24
C GLY A 111 0.45 7.02 -7.43
N LEU A 112 0.61 5.74 -7.12
CA LEU A 112 -0.34 5.01 -6.26
C LEU A 112 -0.37 5.61 -4.85
N LEU A 113 0.79 5.83 -4.22
CA LEU A 113 0.87 6.46 -2.90
C LEU A 113 0.39 7.91 -2.92
N GLY A 114 0.61 8.64 -4.02
CA GLY A 114 0.11 9.99 -4.21
C GLY A 114 -1.41 10.11 -4.07
N ARG A 115 -2.18 9.12 -4.53
CA ARG A 115 -3.64 9.07 -4.33
C ARG A 115 -4.03 9.07 -2.85
N PHE A 116 -3.32 8.30 -2.02
CA PHE A 116 -3.56 8.28 -0.57
C PHE A 116 -3.20 9.63 0.07
N VAL A 117 -2.08 10.23 -0.35
CA VAL A 117 -1.67 11.56 0.14
C VAL A 117 -2.71 12.61 -0.19
N ASP A 118 -3.24 12.62 -1.42
CA ASP A 118 -4.25 13.58 -1.85
C ASP A 118 -5.57 13.40 -1.10
N ALA A 119 -6.06 12.17 -0.92
CA ALA A 119 -7.27 11.88 -0.17
C ALA A 119 -7.09 12.23 1.33
N THR A 120 -5.95 11.88 1.93
CA THR A 120 -5.61 12.25 3.32
C THR A 120 -5.56 13.76 3.50
N ARG A 121 -4.92 14.48 2.57
CA ARG A 121 -4.90 15.95 2.58
C ARG A 121 -6.30 16.54 2.54
N ALA A 122 -7.14 16.07 1.61
CA ALA A 122 -8.52 16.56 1.49
C ALA A 122 -9.31 16.33 2.78
N ARG A 123 -9.16 15.16 3.42
CA ARG A 123 -9.80 14.88 4.71
C ARG A 123 -9.28 15.81 5.82
N ILE A 124 -7.97 16.02 5.94
CA ILE A 124 -7.38 16.94 6.92
C ILE A 124 -7.93 18.37 6.72
N GLU A 125 -8.01 18.85 5.47
CA GLU A 125 -8.57 20.17 5.14
C GLU A 125 -10.04 20.28 5.56
N ALA A 126 -10.85 19.22 5.33
CA ALA A 126 -12.25 19.17 5.76
C ALA A 126 -12.39 19.19 7.29
N GLU A 127 -11.55 18.44 8.03
CA GLU A 127 -11.55 18.41 9.48
C GLU A 127 -11.17 19.79 10.07
N ARG A 128 -10.18 20.47 9.48
CA ARG A 128 -9.83 21.85 9.86
C ARG A 128 -10.97 22.83 9.61
N ALA A 129 -11.61 22.75 8.45
CA ALA A 129 -12.74 23.62 8.11
C ALA A 129 -13.92 23.41 9.06
N ALA A 130 -14.07 22.20 9.60
CA ALA A 130 -15.08 21.87 10.62
C ALA A 130 -14.63 22.22 12.07
N GLY A 131 -13.44 22.77 12.27
CA GLY A 131 -12.90 23.13 13.58
C GLY A 131 -12.45 21.96 14.45
N ARG A 132 -12.30 20.77 13.86
CA ARG A 132 -11.82 19.55 14.55
C ARG A 132 -10.36 19.22 14.31
N GLY A 133 -9.80 19.71 13.20
CA GLY A 133 -8.42 19.42 12.82
C GLY A 133 -7.43 20.49 13.27
N VAL A 134 -6.22 20.07 13.67
CA VAL A 134 -5.14 20.93 14.17
C VAL A 134 -3.95 21.09 13.22
N ALA A 135 -3.85 20.28 12.17
CA ALA A 135 -2.71 20.24 11.26
C ALA A 135 -2.56 21.55 10.45
N ASP A 136 -1.51 22.33 10.71
CA ASP A 136 -1.27 23.61 10.04
C ASP A 136 -0.82 23.46 8.57
N HIS A 137 -0.20 22.34 8.23
CA HIS A 137 0.32 22.04 6.91
C HIS A 137 -0.29 20.75 6.34
N PRO A 138 -1.56 20.76 5.88
CA PRO A 138 -2.30 19.55 5.51
C PRO A 138 -1.58 18.61 4.53
N HIS A 139 -0.96 19.17 3.47
CA HIS A 139 -0.25 18.36 2.49
C HIS A 139 1.01 17.70 3.07
N ALA A 140 1.84 18.44 3.80
CA ALA A 140 3.04 17.89 4.41
C ALA A 140 2.70 16.85 5.48
N THR A 141 1.65 17.10 6.28
CA THR A 141 1.13 16.13 7.26
C THR A 141 0.62 14.87 6.57
N ALA A 142 -0.19 14.99 5.53
CA ALA A 142 -0.69 13.85 4.75
C ALA A 142 0.46 13.03 4.16
N PHE A 143 1.44 13.70 3.57
CA PHE A 143 2.64 13.05 3.01
C PHE A 143 3.38 12.25 4.08
N ALA A 144 3.68 12.85 5.22
CA ALA A 144 4.40 12.20 6.32
C ALA A 144 3.62 11.01 6.88
N LEU A 145 2.30 11.14 7.06
CA LEU A 145 1.44 10.07 7.55
C LEU A 145 1.38 8.89 6.57
N CYS A 146 1.13 9.14 5.29
CA CYS A 146 1.01 8.06 4.29
C CYS A 146 2.33 7.33 4.09
N TRP A 147 3.44 8.04 3.86
CA TRP A 147 4.75 7.41 3.67
C TRP A 147 5.27 6.76 4.96
N GLY A 148 5.05 7.37 6.12
CA GLY A 148 5.42 6.78 7.40
C GLY A 148 4.64 5.49 7.69
N THR A 149 3.33 5.47 7.39
CA THR A 149 2.48 4.28 7.54
C THR A 149 2.92 3.18 6.57
N GLU A 150 3.09 3.50 5.29
CA GLU A 150 3.55 2.57 4.26
C GLU A 150 4.86 1.91 4.67
N HIS A 151 5.86 2.71 5.01
CA HIS A 151 7.18 2.19 5.36
C HIS A 151 7.17 1.35 6.64
N THR A 152 6.39 1.74 7.65
CA THR A 152 6.22 0.97 8.89
C THR A 152 5.59 -0.40 8.62
N LEU A 153 4.55 -0.44 7.77
CA LEU A 153 3.90 -1.68 7.35
C LEU A 153 4.84 -2.57 6.53
N TYR A 154 5.62 -1.96 5.63
CA TYR A 154 6.62 -2.65 4.82
C TYR A 154 7.69 -3.30 5.72
N GLU A 155 8.34 -2.55 6.60
CA GLU A 155 9.37 -3.07 7.50
C GLU A 155 8.81 -4.21 8.37
N ARG A 156 7.64 -4.03 8.95
CA ARG A 156 7.00 -5.06 9.79
C ARG A 156 6.63 -6.32 9.02
N SER A 157 5.97 -6.18 7.88
CA SER A 157 5.36 -7.33 7.18
C SER A 157 6.32 -8.00 6.20
N VAL A 158 7.28 -7.26 5.65
CA VAL A 158 8.18 -7.72 4.60
C VAL A 158 9.58 -8.00 5.13
N GLN A 159 10.10 -7.16 6.02
CA GLN A 159 11.44 -7.33 6.60
C GLN A 159 11.42 -8.14 7.91
N GLY A 160 10.26 -8.26 8.55
CA GLY A 160 10.10 -9.11 9.73
C GLY A 160 10.53 -8.44 11.03
N GLU A 161 10.23 -7.15 11.20
CA GLU A 161 10.48 -6.44 12.45
C GLU A 161 9.76 -7.09 13.65
N PRO A 162 10.39 -7.13 14.84
CA PRO A 162 9.99 -8.03 15.95
C PRO A 162 8.83 -7.51 16.82
N PHE A 163 8.10 -6.47 16.42
CA PHE A 163 6.93 -6.01 17.19
C PHE A 163 5.62 -6.62 16.67
N ALA A 164 4.62 -6.74 17.56
CA ALA A 164 3.33 -7.30 17.20
C ALA A 164 2.52 -6.36 16.27
N THR A 165 1.66 -6.93 15.43
CA THR A 165 0.85 -6.14 14.47
C THR A 165 -0.11 -5.19 15.18
N ASP A 166 -0.72 -5.62 16.28
CA ASP A 166 -1.61 -4.81 17.12
C ASP A 166 -0.86 -3.63 17.77
N GLU A 167 0.36 -3.87 18.28
CA GLU A 167 1.22 -2.82 18.83
C GLU A 167 1.57 -1.76 17.77
N MET A 168 1.89 -2.20 16.56
CA MET A 168 2.13 -1.30 15.43
C MET A 168 0.90 -0.48 15.08
N VAL A 169 -0.28 -1.12 14.97
CA VAL A 169 -1.54 -0.43 14.65
C VAL A 169 -1.86 0.62 15.70
N GLU A 170 -1.74 0.29 16.99
CA GLU A 170 -1.97 1.23 18.08
C GLU A 170 -1.03 2.44 18.01
N ALA A 171 0.26 2.21 17.72
CA ALA A 171 1.23 3.28 17.57
C ALA A 171 0.88 4.20 16.38
N LEU A 172 0.50 3.63 15.24
CA LEU A 172 0.08 4.38 14.06
C LEU A 172 -1.21 5.17 14.33
N VAL A 173 -2.22 4.57 14.97
CA VAL A 173 -3.46 5.25 15.36
C VAL A 173 -3.14 6.49 16.20
N GLY A 174 -2.30 6.35 17.23
CA GLY A 174 -1.90 7.46 18.07
C GLY A 174 -1.12 8.56 17.30
N ILE A 175 -0.29 8.20 16.31
CA ILE A 175 0.41 9.17 15.46
C ILE A 175 -0.60 9.94 14.59
N TRP A 176 -1.53 9.24 13.94
CA TRP A 176 -2.55 9.86 13.09
C TRP A 176 -3.45 10.79 13.89
N LEU A 177 -3.97 10.36 15.05
CA LEU A 177 -4.85 11.16 15.90
C LEU A 177 -4.15 12.44 16.35
N ARG A 178 -2.94 12.34 16.88
CA ARG A 178 -2.18 13.52 17.34
C ARG A 178 -1.87 14.47 16.19
N SER A 179 -1.54 13.94 15.02
CA SER A 179 -1.16 14.78 13.87
C SER A 179 -2.35 15.49 13.24
N VAL A 180 -3.54 14.89 13.25
CA VAL A 180 -4.73 15.45 12.60
C VAL A 180 -5.62 16.17 13.59
N TYR A 181 -5.86 15.60 14.78
CA TYR A 181 -6.86 16.07 15.76
C TYR A 181 -6.26 16.65 17.04
N GLY A 182 -4.97 16.42 17.31
CA GLY A 182 -4.28 16.91 18.52
C GLY A 182 -4.55 16.09 19.78
N SER A 183 -5.14 14.89 19.64
CA SER A 183 -5.55 14.01 20.75
C SER A 183 -4.65 12.77 20.90
#